data_4b57db6ed9ef4f55bb2a67491de312f6
#
_entry.id   4b57db6ed9ef4f55bb2a67491de312f6
#
_cell.length_a   1.000
_cell.length_b   1.000
_cell.length_c   1.000
_cell.angle_alpha   90.00
_cell.angle_beta   90.00
_cell.angle_gamma   90.00
#
_symmetry.space_group_name_H-M   'P 1'
#
loop_
_entity.id
_entity.type
_entity.pdbx_description
1 polymer ?
#
loop_
_entity_poly.entity_id
_entity_poly.type
_entity_poly.pdbx_seq_one_letter_code
_entity_poly.pdbx_strand_id
1 'polypeptide(L)'
;MAKIGYARISASGQNLARQLEQLKHVDKLFQEAISGASKDRPQLQVMLEYIREGDIVVVTELERLGRNNKELTEVMNEIQIKGATLEVLNLPTLRGIEDDNL
;
A
#
# COMPACT_ATOMS: atom_id res chain seq x y z
N MET A 1 16.50 7.67 -2.69
CA MET A 1 15.35 6.77 -2.69
C MET A 1 14.63 6.87 -1.35
N ALA A 2 13.37 7.26 -1.42
CA ALA A 2 12.58 7.40 -0.22
C ALA A 2 11.60 6.24 -0.08
N LYS A 3 11.30 5.87 1.15
CA LYS A 3 10.27 4.88 1.43
C LYS A 3 8.99 5.62 1.81
N ILE A 4 7.94 5.35 1.05
CA ILE A 4 6.66 6.02 1.21
C ILE A 4 5.63 4.98 1.65
N GLY A 5 5.14 5.13 2.88
CA GLY A 5 4.18 4.19 3.42
C GLY A 5 2.75 4.61 3.16
N TYR A 6 1.89 3.64 2.96
CA TYR A 6 0.46 3.88 2.80
C TYR A 6 -0.30 2.95 3.74
N ALA A 7 -1.07 3.53 4.65
CA ALA A 7 -1.89 2.79 5.59
C ALA A 7 -3.36 3.12 5.35
N ARG A 8 -4.17 2.09 5.18
CA ARG A 8 -5.61 2.26 5.00
C ARG A 8 -6.33 1.55 6.14
N ILE A 9 -7.19 2.29 6.83
CA ILE A 9 -7.95 1.74 7.94
C ILE A 9 -9.43 1.85 7.66
N SER A 10 -10.19 0.90 8.19
CA SER A 10 -11.64 0.95 8.13
C SER A 10 -12.16 1.79 9.30
N ALA A 11 -13.47 1.99 9.35
CA ALA A 11 -14.08 2.81 10.39
C ALA A 11 -13.78 2.34 11.80
N SER A 12 -13.54 1.04 11.98
CA SER A 12 -13.23 0.51 13.31
C SER A 12 -11.87 0.90 13.84
N GLY A 13 -10.93 1.17 12.93
CA GLY A 13 -9.58 1.56 13.32
C GLY A 13 -8.78 0.49 14.02
N GLN A 14 -9.24 -0.75 14.03
CA GLN A 14 -8.62 -1.81 14.81
C GLN A 14 -7.19 -2.13 14.40
N ASN A 15 -6.86 -1.97 13.13
CA ASN A 15 -5.55 -2.35 12.64
C ASN A 15 -4.59 -1.18 12.47
N LEU A 16 -5.01 0.01 12.89
CA LEU A 16 -4.19 1.19 12.67
C LEU A 16 -2.85 1.11 13.40
N ALA A 17 -2.88 0.75 14.66
CA ALA A 17 -1.65 0.68 15.46
C ALA A 17 -0.66 -0.32 14.87
N ARG A 18 -1.16 -1.47 14.41
CA ARG A 18 -0.33 -2.49 13.80
C ARG A 18 0.30 -1.99 12.51
N GLN A 19 -0.49 -1.33 11.67
CA GLN A 19 0.03 -0.79 10.42
C GLN A 19 1.08 0.29 10.68
N LEU A 20 0.82 1.17 11.61
CA LEU A 20 1.77 2.23 11.94
C LEU A 20 3.07 1.67 12.48
N GLU A 21 2.97 0.63 13.31
CA GLU A 21 4.16 -0.02 13.84
C GLU A 21 5.01 -0.63 12.72
N GLN A 22 4.37 -1.28 11.77
CA GLN A 22 5.09 -1.89 10.66
C GLN A 22 5.64 -0.88 9.68
N LEU A 23 5.02 0.30 9.61
CA LEU A 23 5.42 1.34 8.67
C LEU A 23 6.26 2.44 9.30
N LYS A 24 6.65 2.28 10.55
CA LYS A 24 7.35 3.35 11.27
C LYS A 24 8.70 3.71 10.68
N HIS A 25 9.25 2.85 9.85
CA HIS A 25 10.57 3.09 9.25
C HIS A 25 10.52 3.82 7.92
N VAL A 26 9.32 4.16 7.44
CA VAL A 26 9.23 4.88 6.17
C VAL A 26 9.53 6.37 6.37
N ASP A 27 9.93 7.00 5.28
CA ASP A 27 10.27 8.42 5.31
C ASP A 27 9.04 9.32 5.30
N LYS A 28 7.98 8.87 4.64
CA LYS A 28 6.72 9.61 4.55
C LYS A 28 5.58 8.62 4.65
N LEU A 29 4.58 8.94 5.46
CA LEU A 29 3.43 8.06 5.66
C LEU A 29 2.15 8.77 5.25
N PHE A 30 1.35 8.11 4.41
CA PHE A 30 0.02 8.56 4.05
C PHE A 30 -0.99 7.64 4.73
N GLN A 31 -1.93 8.21 5.45
CA GLN A 31 -2.94 7.46 6.17
C GLN A 31 -4.31 7.75 5.60
N GLU A 32 -5.05 6.69 5.30
CA GLU A 32 -6.38 6.80 4.71
C GLU A 32 -7.40 6.18 5.65
N ALA A 33 -8.42 6.95 6.02
CA ALA A 33 -9.54 6.43 6.80
C ALA A 33 -10.73 6.31 5.87
N ILE A 34 -11.20 5.08 5.66
CA ILE A 34 -12.31 4.82 4.76
C ILE A 34 -13.48 4.28 5.56
N SER A 35 -14.61 4.97 5.48
CA SER A 35 -15.82 4.45 6.08
C SER A 35 -16.64 3.70 5.02
N GLY A 36 -17.13 2.57 5.42
CA GLY A 36 -18.08 1.73 4.72
C GLY A 36 -18.14 1.84 3.21
N ALA A 37 -19.04 2.64 2.71
CA ALA A 37 -19.37 2.70 1.30
C ALA A 37 -18.51 3.66 0.49
N SER A 38 -17.64 4.42 1.14
CA SER A 38 -16.86 5.42 0.41
C SER A 38 -15.82 4.75 -0.48
N LYS A 39 -15.75 5.21 -1.72
CA LYS A 39 -14.75 4.75 -2.67
C LYS A 39 -13.64 5.76 -2.84
N ASP A 40 -13.80 6.93 -2.28
CA ASP A 40 -12.82 7.99 -2.43
C ASP A 40 -11.63 7.71 -1.53
N ARG A 41 -10.46 7.83 -2.12
CA ARG A 41 -9.21 7.63 -1.38
C ARG A 41 -8.27 8.79 -1.69
N PRO A 42 -8.55 9.97 -1.13
CA PRO A 42 -7.76 11.15 -1.43
C PRO A 42 -6.28 11.02 -1.06
N GLN A 43 -5.98 10.32 0.04
CA GLN A 43 -4.59 10.15 0.42
C GLN A 43 -3.83 9.25 -0.55
N LEU A 44 -4.49 8.26 -1.11
CA LEU A 44 -3.88 7.43 -2.14
C LEU A 44 -3.52 8.27 -3.36
N GLN A 45 -4.44 9.14 -3.78
CA GLN A 45 -4.17 10.02 -4.92
C GLN A 45 -3.01 10.95 -4.64
N VAL A 46 -2.96 11.53 -3.45
CA VAL A 46 -1.86 12.41 -3.06
C VAL A 46 -0.54 11.64 -3.09
N MET A 47 -0.55 10.42 -2.58
CA MET A 47 0.66 9.58 -2.58
C MET A 47 1.12 9.30 -4.00
N LEU A 48 0.20 8.93 -4.89
CA LEU A 48 0.56 8.62 -6.26
C LEU A 48 1.15 9.81 -7.00
N GLU A 49 0.72 11.02 -6.62
CA GLU A 49 1.29 12.23 -7.19
C GLU A 49 2.62 12.60 -6.52
N TYR A 50 2.80 12.19 -5.29
CA TYR A 50 3.99 12.51 -4.51
C TYR A 50 5.21 11.67 -4.90
N ILE A 51 5.00 10.39 -5.19
CA ILE A 51 6.11 9.47 -5.45
C ILE A 51 6.86 9.84 -6.73
N ARG A 52 8.12 9.47 -6.76
CA ARG A 52 9.02 9.79 -7.87
C ARG A 52 9.83 8.56 -8.24
N GLU A 53 10.57 8.68 -9.32
CA GLU A 53 11.47 7.63 -9.75
C GLU A 53 12.42 7.26 -8.61
N GLY A 54 12.53 5.97 -8.37
CA GLY A 54 13.42 5.45 -7.33
C GLY A 54 12.78 5.30 -5.97
N ASP A 55 11.60 5.88 -5.76
CA ASP A 55 10.91 5.74 -4.47
C ASP A 55 10.35 4.34 -4.32
N ILE A 56 10.13 3.94 -3.06
CA ILE A 56 9.57 2.64 -2.73
C ILE A 56 8.27 2.86 -1.97
N VAL A 57 7.16 2.38 -2.54
CA VAL A 57 5.87 2.42 -1.86
C VAL A 57 5.76 1.19 -0.98
N VAL A 58 5.52 1.38 0.31
CA VAL A 58 5.46 0.29 1.28
C VAL A 58 4.05 0.17 1.83
N VAL A 59 3.49 -1.02 1.74
CA VAL A 59 2.18 -1.31 2.32
C VAL A 59 2.27 -2.59 3.14
N THR A 60 1.38 -2.75 4.09
CA THR A 60 1.38 -3.97 4.89
C THR A 60 0.80 -5.14 4.11
N GLU A 61 -0.27 -4.90 3.37
CA GLU A 61 -0.91 -5.92 2.54
C GLU A 61 -1.35 -5.30 1.22
N LEU A 62 -1.39 -6.11 0.16
CA LEU A 62 -1.81 -5.61 -1.14
C LEU A 62 -3.23 -5.04 -1.13
N GLU A 63 -4.11 -5.60 -0.34
CA GLU A 63 -5.50 -5.14 -0.29
C GLU A 63 -5.63 -3.71 0.21
N ARG A 64 -4.59 -3.15 0.81
CA ARG A 64 -4.61 -1.74 1.19
C ARG A 64 -4.58 -0.82 -0.02
N LEU A 65 -4.06 -1.29 -1.14
CA LEU A 65 -3.99 -0.51 -2.36
C LEU A 65 -5.25 -0.63 -3.21
N GLY A 66 -5.93 -1.76 -3.15
CA GLY A 66 -7.13 -1.94 -3.94
C GLY A 66 -8.00 -3.05 -3.38
N ARG A 67 -9.31 -2.93 -3.58
CA ARG A 67 -10.27 -3.90 -3.08
C ARG A 67 -10.44 -5.09 -4.02
N ASN A 68 -10.13 -4.89 -5.28
CA ASN A 68 -10.27 -5.92 -6.29
C ASN A 68 -9.09 -5.84 -7.25
N ASN A 69 -9.03 -6.80 -8.15
CA ASN A 69 -7.91 -6.89 -9.07
C ASN A 69 -7.79 -5.67 -9.97
N LYS A 70 -8.93 -5.12 -10.38
CA LYS A 70 -8.92 -3.96 -11.27
C LYS A 70 -8.29 -2.75 -10.59
N GLU A 71 -8.75 -2.43 -9.37
CA GLU A 71 -8.21 -1.30 -8.64
C GLU A 71 -6.73 -1.50 -8.34
N LEU A 72 -6.38 -2.70 -7.91
CA LEU A 72 -5.01 -3.01 -7.57
C LEU A 72 -4.10 -2.84 -8.78
N THR A 73 -4.52 -3.35 -9.93
CA THR A 73 -3.76 -3.25 -11.16
C THR A 73 -3.54 -1.79 -11.54
N GLU A 74 -4.58 -0.96 -11.42
CA GLU A 74 -4.47 0.45 -11.76
C GLU A 74 -3.46 1.16 -10.87
N VAL A 75 -3.50 0.89 -9.57
CA VAL A 75 -2.57 1.51 -8.63
C VAL A 75 -1.14 1.05 -8.91
N MET A 76 -0.95 -0.23 -9.14
CA MET A 76 0.37 -0.76 -9.43
C MET A 76 0.93 -0.18 -10.71
N ASN A 77 0.09 0.01 -11.72
CA ASN A 77 0.53 0.64 -12.96
C ASN A 77 0.95 2.09 -12.74
N GLU A 78 0.21 2.82 -11.91
CA GLU A 78 0.57 4.20 -11.61
C GLU A 78 1.93 4.28 -10.93
N ILE A 79 2.18 3.39 -9.97
CA ILE A 79 3.46 3.34 -9.27
C ILE A 79 4.58 3.05 -10.27
N GLN A 80 4.34 2.10 -11.16
CA GLN A 80 5.33 1.71 -12.16
C GLN A 80 5.63 2.83 -13.15
N ILE A 81 4.59 3.54 -13.59
CA ILE A 81 4.74 4.66 -14.52
C ILE A 81 5.61 5.75 -13.89
N LYS A 82 5.49 5.96 -12.60
CA LYS A 82 6.31 6.95 -11.91
C LYS A 82 7.76 6.50 -11.74
N GLY A 83 8.06 5.24 -12.03
CA GLY A 83 9.39 4.72 -11.82
C GLY A 83 9.65 4.28 -10.39
N ALA A 84 8.60 4.15 -9.59
CA ALA A 84 8.72 3.70 -8.21
C ALA A 84 8.51 2.20 -8.13
N THR A 85 8.81 1.64 -6.95
CA THR A 85 8.70 0.21 -6.69
C THR A 85 7.68 -0.01 -5.57
N LEU A 86 7.08 -1.19 -5.54
CA LEU A 86 6.13 -1.56 -4.50
C LEU A 86 6.75 -2.63 -3.60
N GLU A 87 6.67 -2.40 -2.29
CA GLU A 87 7.09 -3.39 -1.31
C GLU A 87 5.89 -3.74 -0.43
N VAL A 88 5.58 -5.03 -0.32
CA VAL A 88 4.49 -5.51 0.51
C VAL A 88 5.08 -6.30 1.66
N LEU A 89 4.76 -5.90 2.88
CA LEU A 89 5.39 -6.49 4.07
C LEU A 89 4.84 -7.87 4.40
N ASN A 90 3.56 -8.11 4.14
CA ASN A 90 2.91 -9.38 4.45
C ASN A 90 2.44 -10.06 3.18
N LEU A 91 3.13 -11.13 2.77
CA LEU A 91 2.84 -11.86 1.55
C LEU A 91 2.70 -13.36 1.82
N PRO A 92 1.78 -13.75 2.70
CA PRO A 92 1.71 -15.16 3.09
C PRO A 92 1.38 -16.10 1.93
N THR A 93 0.48 -15.69 1.05
CA THR A 93 0.07 -16.53 -0.08
C THR A 93 1.19 -16.76 -1.07
N LEU A 94 1.89 -15.70 -1.43
CA LEU A 94 2.99 -15.80 -2.38
C LEU A 94 4.14 -16.62 -1.80
N ARG A 95 4.37 -16.47 -0.51
CA ARG A 95 5.42 -17.22 0.14
C ARG A 95 5.12 -18.71 0.09
N GLY A 96 3.88 -19.09 0.33
CA GLY A 96 3.48 -20.49 0.24
C GLY A 96 3.69 -21.07 -1.14
N ILE A 97 3.35 -20.31 -2.17
CA ILE A 97 3.51 -20.75 -3.54
C ILE A 97 4.98 -20.93 -3.88
N GLU A 98 5.81 -20.02 -3.44
CA GLU A 98 7.24 -20.12 -3.70
C GLU A 98 7.84 -21.36 -3.07
N ASP A 99 7.40 -21.67 -1.85
CA ASP A 99 7.89 -22.87 -1.18
C ASP A 99 7.53 -24.12 -1.92
N ASP A 100 6.35 -24.16 -2.51
CA ASP A 100 5.90 -25.32 -3.25
C ASP A 100 6.73 -25.56 -4.50
N ASN A 101 7.30 -24.51 -5.05
CA ASN A 101 8.09 -24.61 -6.26
C ASN A 101 9.54 -24.98 -6.00
N LEU A 102 9.91 -25.01 -4.77
CA LEU A 102 11.26 -25.41 -4.40
C LEU A 102 11.38 -26.90 -4.21
#